data_159315e14e7860aeed906ff3b18f5003
#
_entry.id   159315e14e7860aeed906ff3b18f5003
#
_cell.length_a   1.000
_cell.length_b   1.000
_cell.length_c   1.000
_cell.angle_alpha   90.00
_cell.angle_beta   90.00
_cell.angle_gamma   90.00
#
_symmetry.space_group_name_H-M   'P 1'
#
loop_
_entity.id
_entity.type
_entity.pdbx_description
1 polymer ?
#
loop_
_entity_poly.entity_id
_entity_poly.type
_entity_poly.pdbx_seq_one_letter_code
_entity_poly.pdbx_strand_id
1 'polypeptide(L)'
;KIAARTHILSDLLTQAKEAVLINGGARLTMSLDKRKGIPSTGIYHKKGQAGNLPSGEAYIAPVEGSAEGEIIIDGSFAGIGTLQAPLKLVFAQGVMVDAVGPDGDELLSLLGDEPLARNLAELGIGTNDKARVTGVVLEDEKVYGTAHIALGSNDTFGGQVAAGIHLDGVMMAPELYLDDRLVLQDGELQI
;
A
#
# COMPACT_ATOMS: atom_id res chain seq x y z
N LYS A 1 -12.38 -6.22 17.19
CA LYS A 1 -11.97 -7.17 16.14
C LYS A 1 -11.03 -6.46 15.15
N ILE A 2 -11.47 -5.41 14.43
CA ILE A 2 -10.62 -4.66 13.49
C ILE A 2 -9.32 -4.22 14.16
N ALA A 3 -9.37 -3.42 15.23
CA ALA A 3 -8.19 -2.90 15.90
C ALA A 3 -7.20 -4.01 16.34
N ALA A 4 -7.69 -5.16 16.82
CA ALA A 4 -6.81 -6.24 17.27
C ALA A 4 -5.97 -6.80 16.13
N ARG A 5 -6.57 -7.14 14.98
CA ARG A 5 -5.84 -7.65 13.81
C ARG A 5 -4.95 -6.58 13.16
N THR A 6 -5.38 -5.30 13.18
CA THR A 6 -4.57 -4.17 12.72
C THR A 6 -3.28 -4.04 13.53
N HIS A 7 -3.35 -4.18 14.86
CA HIS A 7 -2.16 -4.16 15.71
C HIS A 7 -1.25 -5.36 15.44
N ILE A 8 -1.81 -6.57 15.29
CA ILE A 8 -0.99 -7.76 14.96
C ILE A 8 -0.21 -7.52 13.67
N LEU A 9 -0.86 -7.02 12.61
CA LEU A 9 -0.20 -6.75 11.33
C LEU A 9 0.84 -5.63 11.43
N SER A 10 0.55 -4.54 12.15
CA SER A 10 1.53 -3.46 12.33
C SER A 10 2.78 -3.92 13.10
N ASP A 11 2.60 -4.85 14.06
CA ASP A 11 3.71 -5.46 14.78
C ASP A 11 4.53 -6.39 13.87
N LEU A 12 3.87 -7.18 13.00
CA LEU A 12 4.55 -8.02 12.01
C LEU A 12 5.33 -7.15 11.00
N LEU A 13 4.73 -6.09 10.46
CA LEU A 13 5.42 -5.14 9.60
C LEU A 13 6.64 -4.51 10.28
N THR A 14 6.54 -4.16 11.56
CA THR A 14 7.66 -3.57 12.33
C THR A 14 8.83 -4.54 12.52
N GLN A 15 8.55 -5.86 12.63
CA GLN A 15 9.57 -6.88 12.88
C GLN A 15 10.23 -7.36 11.59
N ALA A 16 9.55 -7.26 10.46
CA ALA A 16 10.04 -7.72 9.18
C ALA A 16 11.16 -6.83 8.62
N LYS A 17 12.06 -7.44 7.86
CA LYS A 17 13.13 -6.76 7.14
C LYS A 17 12.84 -6.62 5.66
N GLU A 18 12.06 -7.53 5.11
CA GLU A 18 11.67 -7.57 3.70
C GLU A 18 10.18 -7.87 3.56
N ALA A 19 9.56 -7.26 2.57
CA ALA A 19 8.26 -7.65 2.08
C ALA A 19 8.34 -8.10 0.64
N VAL A 20 7.58 -9.16 0.32
CA VAL A 20 7.37 -9.65 -1.02
C VAL A 20 5.88 -9.64 -1.30
N LEU A 21 5.48 -8.87 -2.30
CA LEU A 21 4.11 -8.72 -2.74
C LEU A 21 3.94 -9.37 -4.11
N ILE A 22 2.93 -10.24 -4.26
CA ILE A 22 2.65 -10.96 -5.50
C ILE A 22 1.19 -10.75 -5.87
N ASN A 23 0.94 -10.27 -7.08
CA ASN A 23 -0.42 -10.16 -7.61
C ASN A 23 -0.41 -10.33 -9.13
N GLY A 24 -1.36 -11.10 -9.68
CA GLY A 24 -1.49 -11.34 -11.10
C GLY A 24 -0.24 -11.98 -11.76
N GLY A 25 0.58 -12.69 -10.99
CA GLY A 25 1.84 -13.29 -11.44
C GLY A 25 3.04 -12.34 -11.43
N ALA A 26 2.82 -11.05 -11.15
CA ALA A 26 3.88 -10.07 -10.94
C ALA A 26 4.40 -10.13 -9.50
N ARG A 27 5.67 -9.77 -9.29
CA ARG A 27 6.36 -9.81 -8.00
C ARG A 27 7.11 -8.51 -7.75
N LEU A 28 6.85 -7.91 -6.59
CA LEU A 28 7.56 -6.73 -6.08
C LEU A 28 8.21 -7.07 -4.74
N THR A 29 9.49 -6.73 -4.59
CA THR A 29 10.23 -6.86 -3.32
C THR A 29 10.58 -5.48 -2.79
N MET A 30 10.63 -5.32 -1.47
CA MET A 30 11.02 -4.08 -0.82
C MET A 30 11.57 -4.33 0.58
N SER A 31 12.52 -3.51 1.00
CA SER A 31 13.07 -3.56 2.36
C SER A 31 12.17 -2.78 3.33
N LEU A 32 11.96 -3.36 4.51
CA LEU A 32 11.28 -2.74 5.66
C LEU A 32 12.24 -2.51 6.83
N ASP A 33 13.56 -2.74 6.63
CA ASP A 33 14.54 -2.71 7.72
C ASP A 33 14.50 -1.39 8.49
N LYS A 34 14.36 -1.49 9.81
CA LYS A 34 14.27 -0.35 10.74
C LYS A 34 13.09 0.59 10.51
N ARG A 35 12.09 0.16 9.76
CA ARG A 35 10.83 0.90 9.59
C ARG A 35 9.83 0.44 10.64
N LYS A 36 8.86 1.29 10.94
CA LYS A 36 7.82 1.01 11.93
C LYS A 36 6.48 0.89 11.25
N GLY A 37 5.80 -0.23 11.43
CA GLY A 37 4.42 -0.43 11.05
C GLY A 37 3.48 0.44 11.87
N ILE A 38 2.47 1.00 11.24
CA ILE A 38 1.50 1.92 11.83
C ILE A 38 0.11 1.29 11.80
N PRO A 39 -0.58 1.18 12.95
CA PRO A 39 -1.94 0.71 13.00
C PRO A 39 -2.94 1.88 12.86
N SER A 40 -3.72 1.91 11.78
CA SER A 40 -4.87 2.81 11.61
C SER A 40 -6.13 2.08 12.03
N THR A 41 -6.57 2.28 13.27
CA THR A 41 -7.64 1.47 13.88
C THR A 41 -9.01 2.15 13.89
N GLY A 42 -9.08 3.46 13.59
CA GLY A 42 -10.29 4.28 13.72
C GLY A 42 -10.68 4.59 15.17
N ILE A 43 -9.77 4.34 16.13
CA ILE A 43 -10.03 4.58 17.55
C ILE A 43 -9.21 5.78 18.01
N TYR A 44 -9.89 6.88 18.31
CA TYR A 44 -9.28 8.14 18.72
C TYR A 44 -9.78 8.53 20.12
N HIS A 45 -8.97 8.22 21.15
CA HIS A 45 -9.35 8.46 22.55
C HIS A 45 -8.71 9.71 23.17
N LYS A 46 -7.69 10.25 22.51
CA LYS A 46 -6.95 11.41 23.04
C LYS A 46 -7.23 12.66 22.22
N LYS A 47 -7.35 13.81 22.90
CA LYS A 47 -7.48 15.11 22.25
C LYS A 47 -6.31 15.34 21.29
N GLY A 48 -6.59 15.75 20.06
CA GLY A 48 -5.61 16.00 19.01
C GLY A 48 -5.20 14.79 18.19
N GLN A 49 -5.71 13.58 18.48
CA GLN A 49 -5.58 12.46 17.55
C GLN A 49 -6.42 12.70 16.29
N ALA A 50 -5.85 12.39 15.15
CA ALA A 50 -6.50 12.48 13.85
C ALA A 50 -6.25 11.20 13.04
N GLY A 51 -7.06 10.98 12.01
CA GLY A 51 -6.94 9.88 11.07
C GLY A 51 -8.19 9.77 10.20
N ASN A 52 -8.20 8.76 9.31
CA ASN A 52 -9.25 8.56 8.34
C ASN A 52 -10.43 7.75 8.90
N LEU A 53 -11.63 7.98 8.37
CA LEU A 53 -12.84 7.19 8.57
C LEU A 53 -13.53 6.99 7.20
N PRO A 54 -13.84 5.73 6.80
CA PRO A 54 -13.57 4.50 7.53
C PRO A 54 -12.08 4.27 7.76
N SER A 55 -11.76 3.43 8.74
CA SER A 55 -10.40 3.06 9.11
C SER A 55 -10.29 1.53 9.19
N GLY A 56 -9.10 1.03 9.38
CA GLY A 56 -8.80 -0.40 9.48
C GLY A 56 -7.77 -0.82 8.44
N GLU A 57 -6.51 -0.46 8.71
CA GLU A 57 -5.34 -0.88 7.94
C GLU A 57 -4.10 -0.90 8.83
N ALA A 58 -3.12 -1.70 8.45
CA ALA A 58 -1.77 -1.60 8.94
C ALA A 58 -0.85 -1.25 7.77
N TYR A 59 -0.03 -0.22 7.92
CA TYR A 59 0.82 0.27 6.86
C TYR A 59 2.22 0.63 7.33
N ILE A 60 3.15 0.73 6.37
CA ILE A 60 4.57 1.00 6.63
C ILE A 60 5.19 1.71 5.42
N ALA A 61 6.13 2.65 5.68
CA ALA A 61 6.97 3.23 4.64
C ALA A 61 8.12 2.26 4.33
N PRO A 62 8.23 1.69 3.12
CA PRO A 62 9.41 0.94 2.71
C PRO A 62 10.67 1.80 2.73
N VAL A 63 11.85 1.16 2.78
CA VAL A 63 13.13 1.87 2.66
C VAL A 63 13.27 2.40 1.24
N GLU A 64 13.49 3.70 1.10
CA GLU A 64 13.67 4.33 -0.20
C GLU A 64 14.80 3.68 -0.99
N GLY A 65 14.62 3.55 -2.29
CA GLY A 65 15.62 2.94 -3.16
C GLY A 65 15.64 1.40 -3.14
N SER A 66 14.80 0.74 -2.31
CA SER A 66 14.86 -0.72 -2.13
C SER A 66 13.87 -1.52 -2.98
N ALA A 67 12.85 -0.88 -3.53
CA ALA A 67 11.83 -1.60 -4.28
C ALA A 67 12.34 -2.02 -5.66
N GLU A 68 12.16 -3.32 -5.97
CA GLU A 68 12.57 -3.94 -7.23
C GLU A 68 11.52 -4.92 -7.74
N GLY A 69 11.25 -4.89 -9.04
CA GLY A 69 10.35 -5.82 -9.72
C GLY A 69 9.10 -5.16 -10.26
N GLU A 70 8.00 -5.88 -10.30
CA GLU A 70 6.74 -5.40 -10.85
C GLU A 70 5.55 -5.84 -10.02
N ILE A 71 4.44 -5.12 -10.13
CA ILE A 71 3.18 -5.46 -9.45
C ILE A 71 1.97 -5.11 -10.31
N ILE A 72 0.92 -5.90 -10.20
CA ILE A 72 -0.37 -5.63 -10.83
C ILE A 72 -1.30 -4.99 -9.80
N ILE A 73 -1.84 -3.83 -10.11
CA ILE A 73 -2.95 -3.20 -9.39
C ILE A 73 -4.23 -3.57 -10.13
N ASP A 74 -5.19 -4.17 -9.45
CA ASP A 74 -6.42 -4.71 -10.06
C ASP A 74 -7.72 -4.25 -9.40
N GLY A 75 -7.63 -3.37 -8.40
CA GLY A 75 -8.77 -2.76 -7.73
C GLY A 75 -9.04 -1.32 -8.18
N SER A 76 -8.53 -0.37 -7.41
CA SER A 76 -8.67 1.06 -7.66
C SER A 76 -7.35 1.80 -7.49
N PHE A 77 -7.27 3.01 -8.03
CA PHE A 77 -6.12 3.89 -7.88
C PHE A 77 -6.57 5.31 -7.52
N ALA A 78 -5.87 5.94 -6.58
CA ALA A 78 -6.19 7.30 -6.16
C ALA A 78 -6.08 8.29 -7.33
N GLY A 79 -7.11 9.13 -7.50
CA GLY A 79 -7.21 10.05 -8.62
C GLY A 79 -7.84 9.45 -9.88
N ILE A 80 -7.86 8.11 -10.04
CA ILE A 80 -8.45 7.40 -11.18
C ILE A 80 -9.79 6.75 -10.78
N GLY A 81 -9.86 6.17 -9.56
CA GLY A 81 -11.01 5.39 -9.11
C GLY A 81 -10.85 3.91 -9.44
N THR A 82 -11.95 3.21 -9.72
CA THR A 82 -11.92 1.81 -10.14
C THR A 82 -11.23 1.67 -11.49
N LEU A 83 -10.20 0.84 -11.58
CA LEU A 83 -9.45 0.62 -12.82
C LEU A 83 -10.30 -0.10 -13.87
N GLN A 84 -10.15 0.28 -15.13
CA GLN A 84 -10.84 -0.35 -16.27
C GLN A 84 -10.28 -1.76 -16.56
N ALA A 85 -9.00 -1.97 -16.30
CA ALA A 85 -8.30 -3.24 -16.40
C ALA A 85 -7.07 -3.21 -15.48
N PRO A 86 -6.45 -4.37 -15.18
CA PRO A 86 -5.25 -4.42 -14.35
C PRO A 86 -4.14 -3.50 -14.89
N LEU A 87 -3.56 -2.72 -14.00
CA LEU A 87 -2.47 -1.79 -14.25
C LEU A 87 -1.17 -2.37 -13.70
N LYS A 88 -0.19 -2.64 -14.57
CA LYS A 88 1.12 -3.11 -14.16
C LYS A 88 2.05 -1.94 -13.89
N LEU A 89 2.65 -1.90 -12.71
CA LEU A 89 3.69 -0.95 -12.33
C LEU A 89 5.03 -1.67 -12.27
N VAL A 90 6.08 -1.05 -12.80
CA VAL A 90 7.46 -1.56 -12.79
C VAL A 90 8.32 -0.66 -11.92
N PHE A 91 9.07 -1.27 -11.01
CA PHE A 91 9.95 -0.56 -10.07
C PHE A 91 11.41 -0.95 -10.27
N ALA A 92 12.27 0.06 -10.20
CA ALA A 92 13.72 -0.08 -10.13
C ALA A 92 14.28 0.94 -9.14
N GLN A 93 15.12 0.45 -8.22
CA GLN A 93 15.75 1.29 -7.19
C GLN A 93 14.74 2.17 -6.42
N GLY A 94 13.61 1.57 -6.04
CA GLY A 94 12.58 2.24 -5.24
C GLY A 94 11.66 3.19 -5.99
N VAL A 95 11.86 3.36 -7.30
CA VAL A 95 11.14 4.32 -8.14
C VAL A 95 10.32 3.58 -9.19
N MET A 96 9.07 3.97 -9.39
CA MET A 96 8.27 3.48 -10.51
C MET A 96 8.83 4.03 -11.84
N VAL A 97 9.27 3.12 -12.69
CA VAL A 97 9.89 3.44 -13.99
C VAL A 97 8.93 3.26 -15.16
N ASP A 98 7.87 2.47 -14.99
CA ASP A 98 6.88 2.23 -16.04
C ASP A 98 5.50 1.91 -15.44
N ALA A 99 4.43 2.25 -16.18
CA ALA A 99 3.04 1.96 -15.87
C ALA A 99 2.34 1.47 -17.14
N VAL A 100 1.97 0.18 -17.17
CA VAL A 100 1.45 -0.51 -18.37
C VAL A 100 0.01 -0.94 -18.16
N GLY A 101 -0.90 -0.37 -18.93
CA GLY A 101 -2.34 -0.66 -18.88
C GLY A 101 -3.15 0.52 -19.42
N PRO A 102 -4.48 0.37 -19.57
CA PRO A 102 -5.35 1.42 -20.11
C PRO A 102 -5.27 2.74 -19.31
N ASP A 103 -5.13 2.65 -17.99
CA ASP A 103 -5.09 3.81 -17.08
C ASP A 103 -3.65 4.32 -16.84
N GLY A 104 -2.63 3.75 -17.55
CA GLY A 104 -1.22 4.10 -17.35
C GLY A 104 -0.89 5.55 -17.66
N ASP A 105 -1.37 6.06 -18.79
CA ASP A 105 -1.14 7.45 -19.19
C ASP A 105 -1.81 8.44 -18.23
N GLU A 106 -2.97 8.09 -17.69
CA GLU A 106 -3.66 8.91 -16.68
C GLU A 106 -2.86 8.96 -15.37
N LEU A 107 -2.35 7.81 -14.90
CA LEU A 107 -1.46 7.77 -13.74
C LEU A 107 -0.20 8.62 -13.95
N LEU A 108 0.47 8.48 -15.10
CA LEU A 108 1.65 9.28 -15.42
C LEU A 108 1.36 10.79 -15.44
N SER A 109 0.18 11.17 -15.94
CA SER A 109 -0.29 12.57 -15.93
C SER A 109 -0.54 13.09 -14.52
N LEU A 110 -1.11 12.28 -13.62
CA LEU A 110 -1.33 12.64 -12.20
C LEU A 110 -0.02 12.84 -11.45
N LEU A 111 0.98 12.00 -11.71
CA LEU A 111 2.31 12.10 -11.10
C LEU A 111 3.11 13.30 -11.63
N GLY A 112 2.83 13.74 -12.85
CA GLY A 112 3.53 14.85 -13.49
C GLY A 112 5.03 14.63 -13.66
N ASP A 113 5.79 15.74 -13.68
CA ASP A 113 7.24 15.75 -13.91
C ASP A 113 8.07 15.69 -12.61
N GLU A 114 7.42 15.63 -11.43
CA GLU A 114 8.12 15.55 -10.14
C GLU A 114 8.75 14.16 -9.95
N PRO A 115 10.08 14.02 -9.95
CA PRO A 115 10.73 12.72 -9.86
C PRO A 115 10.38 11.96 -8.55
N LEU A 116 10.20 12.70 -7.44
CA LEU A 116 9.87 12.13 -6.15
C LEU A 116 8.44 11.57 -6.09
N ALA A 117 7.54 12.01 -6.99
CA ALA A 117 6.18 11.49 -7.09
C ALA A 117 6.13 9.99 -7.47
N ARG A 118 7.22 9.45 -8.03
CA ARG A 118 7.34 8.04 -8.44
C ARG A 118 7.96 7.14 -7.37
N ASN A 119 8.33 7.68 -6.21
CA ASN A 119 8.86 6.89 -5.10
C ASN A 119 7.81 5.88 -4.60
N LEU A 120 8.22 4.61 -4.33
CA LEU A 120 7.38 3.69 -3.58
C LEU A 120 7.29 4.16 -2.13
N ALA A 121 6.15 4.73 -1.76
CA ALA A 121 5.96 5.43 -0.50
C ALA A 121 5.44 4.54 0.61
N GLU A 122 4.56 3.59 0.28
CA GLU A 122 3.80 2.81 1.26
C GLU A 122 3.59 1.36 0.83
N LEU A 123 3.53 0.46 1.81
CA LEU A 123 2.89 -0.84 1.76
C LEU A 123 1.82 -0.88 2.84
N GLY A 124 0.58 -1.16 2.49
CA GLY A 124 -0.51 -1.26 3.43
C GLY A 124 -1.36 -2.52 3.24
N ILE A 125 -2.08 -2.91 4.30
CA ILE A 125 -2.93 -4.10 4.37
C ILE A 125 -4.27 -3.73 4.96
N GLY A 126 -5.35 -3.92 4.21
CA GLY A 126 -6.72 -3.68 4.66
C GLY A 126 -7.18 -4.68 5.73
N THR A 127 -7.82 -4.18 6.78
CA THR A 127 -8.26 -4.99 7.94
C THR A 127 -9.73 -4.83 8.30
N ASN A 128 -10.50 -4.00 7.56
CA ASN A 128 -11.88 -3.69 7.88
C ASN A 128 -12.87 -4.59 7.12
N ASP A 129 -13.48 -5.54 7.84
CA ASP A 129 -14.50 -6.46 7.30
C ASP A 129 -15.87 -5.78 7.05
N LYS A 130 -15.98 -4.48 7.20
CA LYS A 130 -17.17 -3.67 6.89
C LYS A 130 -16.94 -2.68 5.74
N ALA A 131 -15.68 -2.35 5.42
CA ALA A 131 -15.35 -1.56 4.25
C ALA A 131 -15.69 -2.31 2.96
N ARG A 132 -15.94 -1.59 1.91
CA ARG A 132 -16.30 -2.14 0.59
C ARG A 132 -15.50 -1.44 -0.49
N VAL A 133 -15.20 -2.16 -1.55
CA VAL A 133 -14.59 -1.56 -2.74
C VAL A 133 -15.66 -0.75 -3.48
N THR A 134 -15.41 0.54 -3.60
CA THR A 134 -16.35 1.52 -4.16
C THR A 134 -15.73 2.37 -5.26
N GLY A 135 -14.41 2.29 -5.45
CA GLY A 135 -13.62 3.21 -6.29
C GLY A 135 -13.20 4.49 -5.53
N VAL A 136 -13.62 4.64 -4.26
CA VAL A 136 -13.10 5.67 -3.36
C VAL A 136 -11.96 5.05 -2.56
N VAL A 137 -10.74 5.32 -3.00
CA VAL A 137 -9.53 4.62 -2.51
C VAL A 137 -9.38 4.73 -1.00
N LEU A 138 -9.76 5.86 -0.39
CA LEU A 138 -9.75 6.05 1.07
C LEU A 138 -10.55 4.96 1.84
N GLU A 139 -11.58 4.37 1.26
CA GLU A 139 -12.30 3.22 1.81
C GLU A 139 -11.72 1.90 1.28
N ASP A 140 -11.40 1.83 -0.01
CA ASP A 140 -10.98 0.62 -0.70
C ASP A 140 -9.71 0.01 -0.09
N GLU A 141 -8.75 0.84 0.31
CA GLU A 141 -7.49 0.46 0.98
C GLU A 141 -7.70 -0.14 2.39
N LYS A 142 -8.89 0.07 2.98
CA LYS A 142 -9.24 -0.47 4.30
C LYS A 142 -9.90 -1.85 4.21
N VAL A 143 -10.33 -2.28 3.04
CA VAL A 143 -11.09 -3.53 2.86
C VAL A 143 -10.26 -4.72 3.34
N TYR A 144 -10.89 -5.56 4.17
CA TYR A 144 -10.24 -6.77 4.69
C TYR A 144 -9.75 -7.68 3.57
N GLY A 145 -8.48 -8.07 3.64
CA GLY A 145 -7.88 -8.99 2.69
C GLY A 145 -7.34 -8.34 1.41
N THR A 146 -7.40 -7.01 1.32
CA THR A 146 -6.67 -6.26 0.29
C THR A 146 -5.27 -5.90 0.76
N ALA A 147 -4.37 -5.61 -0.18
CA ALA A 147 -3.18 -4.82 0.08
C ALA A 147 -3.13 -3.63 -0.87
N HIS A 148 -2.38 -2.62 -0.52
CA HIS A 148 -2.13 -1.46 -1.36
C HIS A 148 -0.68 -1.03 -1.29
N ILE A 149 -0.25 -0.35 -2.33
CA ILE A 149 1.00 0.41 -2.34
C ILE A 149 0.69 1.86 -2.67
N ALA A 150 1.51 2.79 -2.20
CA ALA A 150 1.40 4.18 -2.62
C ALA A 150 2.63 4.68 -3.34
N LEU A 151 2.42 5.68 -4.20
CA LEU A 151 3.45 6.46 -4.86
C LEU A 151 3.54 7.85 -4.25
N GLY A 152 4.75 8.39 -4.08
CA GLY A 152 5.00 9.77 -3.66
C GLY A 152 5.56 9.94 -2.27
N SER A 153 4.88 10.76 -1.44
CA SER A 153 5.33 11.18 -0.11
C SER A 153 5.19 10.09 0.95
N ASN A 154 6.18 9.99 1.85
CA ASN A 154 6.15 9.12 3.03
C ASN A 154 6.79 9.74 4.29
N ASP A 155 7.14 11.01 4.23
CA ASP A 155 7.82 11.74 5.30
C ASP A 155 7.00 11.89 6.59
N THR A 156 5.68 11.77 6.50
CA THR A 156 4.78 11.89 7.65
C THR A 156 4.64 10.62 8.48
N PHE A 157 5.08 9.46 7.95
CA PHE A 157 4.91 8.16 8.60
C PHE A 157 6.16 7.26 8.58
N GLY A 158 7.34 7.89 8.55
CA GLY A 158 8.61 7.21 8.80
C GLY A 158 9.54 7.09 7.61
N GLY A 159 9.15 7.58 6.44
CA GLY A 159 10.01 7.76 5.28
C GLY A 159 10.71 9.11 5.25
N GLN A 160 11.34 9.44 4.12
CA GLN A 160 12.13 10.67 3.94
C GLN A 160 11.74 11.46 2.68
N VAL A 161 10.74 11.00 1.92
CA VAL A 161 10.32 11.64 0.67
C VAL A 161 9.12 12.54 0.89
N ALA A 162 9.25 13.80 0.50
CA ALA A 162 8.20 14.82 0.48
C ALA A 162 7.96 15.25 -0.97
N ALA A 163 7.07 14.55 -1.67
CA ALA A 163 6.75 14.78 -3.09
C ALA A 163 5.53 15.68 -3.31
N GLY A 164 4.81 16.05 -2.22
CA GLY A 164 3.58 16.85 -2.33
C GLY A 164 2.37 16.08 -2.87
N ILE A 165 2.52 14.79 -3.16
CA ILE A 165 1.48 13.88 -3.63
C ILE A 165 1.62 12.53 -2.93
N HIS A 166 0.50 11.81 -2.74
CA HIS A 166 0.45 10.44 -2.22
C HIS A 166 -0.75 9.74 -2.87
N LEU A 167 -0.48 8.73 -3.68
CA LEU A 167 -1.50 8.03 -4.47
C LEU A 167 -1.44 6.53 -4.22
N ASP A 168 -2.49 6.01 -3.60
CA ASP A 168 -2.64 4.58 -3.30
C ASP A 168 -3.20 3.81 -4.49
N GLY A 169 -2.67 2.61 -4.71
CA GLY A 169 -3.17 1.62 -5.64
C GLY A 169 -3.52 0.31 -4.93
N VAL A 170 -4.78 -0.12 -5.03
CA VAL A 170 -5.34 -1.24 -4.28
C VAL A 170 -5.32 -2.52 -5.10
N MET A 171 -4.86 -3.61 -4.46
CA MET A 171 -4.90 -4.99 -4.96
C MET A 171 -5.94 -5.80 -4.19
N MET A 172 -6.78 -6.53 -4.91
CA MET A 172 -7.96 -7.17 -4.34
C MET A 172 -7.66 -8.42 -3.51
N ALA A 173 -6.78 -9.28 -3.98
CA ALA A 173 -6.46 -10.54 -3.31
C ALA A 173 -5.00 -10.96 -3.55
N PRO A 174 -4.02 -10.11 -3.22
CA PRO A 174 -2.60 -10.43 -3.44
C PRO A 174 -2.10 -11.45 -2.42
N GLU A 175 -0.92 -12.03 -2.71
CA GLU A 175 -0.11 -12.69 -1.72
C GLU A 175 0.90 -11.71 -1.13
N LEU A 176 1.06 -11.73 0.19
CA LEU A 176 2.07 -10.95 0.89
C LEU A 176 2.87 -11.84 1.84
N TYR A 177 4.18 -11.78 1.67
CA TYR A 177 5.15 -12.40 2.57
C TYR A 177 5.91 -11.29 3.32
N LEU A 178 6.09 -11.48 4.62
CA LEU A 178 6.99 -10.70 5.46
C LEU A 178 8.13 -11.61 5.89
N ASP A 179 9.33 -11.33 5.41
CA ASP A 179 10.46 -12.26 5.38
C ASP A 179 9.98 -13.57 4.69
N ASP A 180 10.07 -14.73 5.35
CA ASP A 180 9.59 -16.01 4.82
C ASP A 180 8.15 -16.36 5.26
N ARG A 181 7.47 -15.46 5.98
CA ARG A 181 6.13 -15.70 6.52
C ARG A 181 5.04 -15.19 5.59
N LEU A 182 4.18 -16.09 5.12
CA LEU A 182 2.94 -15.71 4.43
C LEU A 182 1.99 -15.04 5.42
N VAL A 183 1.52 -13.82 5.13
CA VAL A 183 0.61 -13.05 5.99
C VAL A 183 -0.71 -12.70 5.32
N LEU A 184 -0.78 -12.75 3.99
CA LEU A 184 -1.99 -12.53 3.21
C LEU A 184 -1.99 -13.44 1.99
N GLN A 185 -3.11 -14.11 1.72
CA GLN A 185 -3.32 -14.91 0.52
C GLN A 185 -4.81 -15.06 0.24
N ASP A 186 -5.20 -15.00 -1.03
CA ASP A 186 -6.59 -15.19 -1.49
C ASP A 186 -7.63 -14.34 -0.74
N GLY A 187 -7.25 -13.10 -0.35
CA GLY A 187 -8.11 -12.21 0.42
C GLY A 187 -8.25 -12.55 1.92
N GLU A 188 -7.46 -13.50 2.42
CA GLU A 188 -7.50 -13.94 3.82
C GLU A 188 -6.19 -13.68 4.56
N LEU A 189 -6.29 -13.08 5.74
CA LEU A 189 -5.13 -12.83 6.62
C LEU A 189 -4.69 -14.12 7.31
N GLN A 190 -3.40 -14.44 7.23
CA GLN A 190 -2.73 -15.62 7.81
C GLN A 190 -2.03 -15.25 9.14
N ILE A 191 -2.79 -14.70 10.10
CA ILE A 191 -2.29 -14.12 11.35
C ILE A 191 -2.88 -14.74 12.62
#